data_1621828d00c50ddd634c2f67be54cd91
#
_entry.id   1621828d00c50ddd634c2f67be54cd91
#
_cell.length_a   1.000
_cell.length_b   1.000
_cell.length_c   1.000
_cell.angle_alpha   90.00
_cell.angle_beta   90.00
_cell.angle_gamma   90.00
#
_symmetry.space_group_name_H-M   'P 1'
#
loop_
_entity.id
_entity.type
_entity.pdbx_description
1 polymer ?
#
loop_
_entity_poly.entity_id
_entity_poly.type
_entity_poly.pdbx_seq_one_letter_code
_entity_poly.pdbx_strand_id
1 'polypeptide(L)'
;MRRITEGSEQIAEELHQYIISEIVSRMMARIGRGEDYILTNADAWRIRTLQESGELLEDILAKLSKYTKREQQELLETFEDAGITAMNYDDKIYKAAGLSPVPLEQSPAMIRLMERNMLATMGEWKNFTRTTASAAQRLYIEQCDLAYNHVMTGAVGYTQAIKEAVNNVVSDGVTVTYPSGRKDTIETAVARSVRTGVAQAAGDISLKRMEEMDWDLILVSAHMGARTGDGGENPGNHSWWQGKIYSRSGKSKKFPPFSLTGYGTASGLSGVNCRH
;
A
#
# COMPACT_ATOMS: atom_id res chain seq x y z
N MET A 1 -11.74 3.86 10.09
CA MET A 1 -10.88 3.46 8.96
C MET A 1 -9.76 4.47 8.62
N ARG A 2 -9.93 5.78 8.77
CA ARG A 2 -8.81 6.73 8.57
C ARG A 2 -7.66 6.51 9.58
N ARG A 3 -7.95 6.22 10.83
CA ARG A 3 -6.95 6.00 11.88
C ARG A 3 -6.07 4.75 11.69
N ILE A 4 -6.60 3.71 11.04
CA ILE A 4 -5.91 2.42 10.87
C ILE A 4 -4.69 2.53 9.94
N THR A 5 -4.71 3.47 8.98
CA THR A 5 -3.62 3.63 7.99
C THR A 5 -2.70 4.82 8.28
N GLU A 6 -3.02 5.63 9.30
CA GLU A 6 -2.38 6.93 9.52
C GLU A 6 -0.88 6.81 9.81
N GLY A 7 -0.47 5.89 10.67
CA GLY A 7 0.94 5.66 10.99
C GLY A 7 1.72 5.13 9.79
N SER A 8 1.20 4.14 9.08
CA SER A 8 1.83 3.62 7.86
C SER A 8 1.89 4.66 6.73
N GLU A 9 0.85 5.49 6.56
CA GLU A 9 0.85 6.61 5.61
C GLU A 9 1.95 7.60 5.95
N GLN A 10 2.09 7.99 7.21
CA GLN A 10 3.14 8.90 7.67
C GLN A 10 4.54 8.34 7.42
N ILE A 11 4.77 7.06 7.72
CA ILE A 11 6.06 6.40 7.46
C ILE A 11 6.38 6.41 5.97
N ALA A 12 5.40 6.13 5.11
CA ALA A 12 5.55 6.15 3.66
C ALA A 12 5.80 7.56 3.13
N GLU A 13 5.12 8.58 3.66
CA GLU A 13 5.33 9.99 3.31
C GLU A 13 6.74 10.46 3.68
N GLU A 14 7.21 10.16 4.89
CA GLU A 14 8.57 10.47 5.31
C GLU A 14 9.63 9.84 4.38
N LEU A 15 9.41 8.59 3.96
CA LEU A 15 10.27 7.92 3.00
C LEU A 15 10.24 8.62 1.64
N HIS A 16 9.06 9.00 1.15
CA HIS A 16 8.88 9.71 -0.11
C HIS A 16 9.61 11.05 -0.10
N GLN A 17 9.42 11.85 0.95
CA GLN A 17 10.11 13.14 1.13
C GLN A 17 11.64 12.97 1.19
N TYR A 18 12.11 11.93 1.88
CA TYR A 18 13.54 11.62 1.90
C TYR A 18 14.07 11.35 0.48
N ILE A 19 13.39 10.52 -0.31
CA ILE A 19 13.78 10.18 -1.68
C ILE A 19 13.83 11.42 -2.58
N ILE A 20 12.78 12.26 -2.54
CA ILE A 20 12.75 13.52 -3.32
C ILE A 20 13.91 14.42 -2.91
N SER A 21 14.15 14.59 -1.62
CA SER A 21 15.22 15.41 -1.09
C SER A 21 16.62 14.95 -1.55
N GLU A 22 16.85 13.65 -1.61
CA GLU A 22 18.10 13.06 -2.11
C GLU A 22 18.32 13.32 -3.61
N ILE A 23 17.25 13.19 -4.43
CA ILE A 23 17.31 13.52 -5.85
C ILE A 23 17.64 15.00 -6.06
N VAL A 24 16.87 15.88 -5.41
CA VAL A 24 17.03 17.34 -5.51
C VAL A 24 18.42 17.77 -5.06
N SER A 25 18.91 17.25 -3.93
CA SER A 25 20.24 17.59 -3.40
C SER A 25 21.35 17.26 -4.39
N ARG A 26 21.30 16.10 -5.03
CA ARG A 26 22.31 15.71 -6.04
C ARG A 26 22.25 16.59 -7.28
N MET A 27 21.04 16.89 -7.77
CA MET A 27 20.87 17.76 -8.92
C MET A 27 21.36 19.19 -8.63
N MET A 28 20.99 19.74 -7.47
CA MET A 28 21.44 21.09 -7.08
C MET A 28 22.95 21.16 -6.85
N ALA A 29 23.57 20.08 -6.34
CA ALA A 29 25.02 20.02 -6.16
C ALA A 29 25.78 20.17 -7.49
N ARG A 30 25.23 19.79 -8.63
CA ARG A 30 25.82 20.00 -9.96
C ARG A 30 25.95 21.46 -10.27
N ILE A 31 24.96 22.29 -9.91
CA ILE A 31 25.03 23.76 -10.08
C ILE A 31 26.15 24.32 -9.19
N GLY A 32 26.21 23.91 -7.92
CA GLY A 32 27.20 24.38 -6.95
C GLY A 32 28.65 24.03 -7.32
N ARG A 33 28.86 22.93 -8.03
CA ARG A 33 30.21 22.53 -8.52
C ARG A 33 30.58 23.18 -9.85
N GLY A 34 29.64 23.86 -10.52
CA GLY A 34 29.89 24.47 -11.82
C GLY A 34 30.18 23.44 -12.92
N GLU A 35 29.43 22.35 -12.93
CA GLU A 35 29.67 21.21 -13.83
C GLU A 35 29.16 21.41 -15.27
N ASP A 36 28.90 22.65 -15.69
CA ASP A 36 28.47 23.00 -17.04
C ASP A 36 29.47 22.57 -18.12
N TYR A 37 30.79 22.53 -17.79
CA TYR A 37 31.82 22.02 -18.70
C TYR A 37 31.64 20.53 -19.06
N ILE A 38 30.98 19.73 -18.23
CA ILE A 38 30.72 18.31 -18.50
C ILE A 38 29.75 18.15 -19.68
N LEU A 39 28.89 19.14 -19.93
CA LEU A 39 27.95 19.14 -21.05
C LEU A 39 28.65 19.16 -22.42
N THR A 40 29.90 19.58 -22.48
CA THR A 40 30.69 19.56 -23.75
C THR A 40 31.11 18.14 -24.15
N ASN A 41 30.94 17.15 -23.22
CA ASN A 41 31.27 15.76 -23.44
C ASN A 41 30.09 14.88 -22.96
N ALA A 42 29.34 14.38 -23.92
CA ALA A 42 28.16 13.51 -23.65
C ALA A 42 28.50 12.26 -22.83
N ASP A 43 29.67 11.67 -23.05
CA ASP A 43 30.09 10.46 -22.32
C ASP A 43 30.39 10.80 -20.87
N ALA A 44 31.08 11.90 -20.60
CA ALA A 44 31.37 12.36 -19.25
C ALA A 44 30.09 12.68 -18.46
N TRP A 45 29.12 13.36 -19.10
CA TRP A 45 27.80 13.62 -18.52
C TRP A 45 27.08 12.31 -18.16
N ARG A 46 27.04 11.34 -19.08
CA ARG A 46 26.35 10.09 -18.88
C ARG A 46 27.03 9.23 -17.81
N ILE A 47 28.34 9.12 -17.80
CA ILE A 47 29.08 8.39 -16.77
C ILE A 47 28.79 8.99 -15.38
N ARG A 48 28.84 10.31 -15.25
CA ARG A 48 28.53 11.00 -13.99
C ARG A 48 27.09 10.76 -13.54
N THR A 49 26.13 10.85 -14.48
CA THR A 49 24.71 10.58 -14.17
C THR A 49 24.50 9.15 -13.68
N LEU A 50 25.15 8.16 -14.30
CA LEU A 50 25.04 6.77 -13.88
C LEU A 50 25.68 6.51 -12.51
N GLN A 51 26.85 7.11 -12.23
CA GLN A 51 27.49 7.01 -10.91
C GLN A 51 26.58 7.57 -9.81
N GLU A 52 26.12 8.80 -9.96
CA GLU A 52 25.26 9.47 -8.97
C GLU A 52 23.92 8.74 -8.80
N SER A 53 23.38 8.14 -9.87
CA SER A 53 22.16 7.33 -9.78
C SER A 53 22.37 6.04 -9.01
N GLY A 54 23.54 5.42 -9.12
CA GLY A 54 23.94 4.25 -8.33
C GLY A 54 24.07 4.58 -6.84
N GLU A 55 24.81 5.65 -6.51
CA GLU A 55 24.95 6.16 -5.14
C GLU A 55 23.58 6.52 -4.53
N LEU A 56 22.70 7.17 -5.30
CA LEU A 56 21.33 7.47 -4.88
C LEU A 56 20.56 6.21 -4.50
N LEU A 57 20.61 5.17 -5.34
CA LEU A 57 19.95 3.90 -5.08
C LEU A 57 20.48 3.23 -3.80
N GLU A 58 21.81 3.22 -3.60
CA GLU A 58 22.44 2.66 -2.41
C GLU A 58 21.99 3.39 -1.13
N ASP A 59 21.97 4.73 -1.15
CA ASP A 59 21.54 5.54 -0.02
C ASP A 59 20.06 5.30 0.33
N ILE A 60 19.19 5.23 -0.67
CA ILE A 60 17.77 4.89 -0.48
C ILE A 60 17.65 3.50 0.13
N LEU A 61 18.32 2.50 -0.42
CA LEU A 61 18.25 1.11 0.08
C LEU A 61 18.76 0.98 1.52
N ALA A 62 19.85 1.68 1.87
CA ALA A 62 20.37 1.73 3.24
C ALA A 62 19.34 2.33 4.21
N LYS A 63 18.63 3.36 3.79
CA LYS A 63 17.59 4.02 4.61
C LYS A 63 16.32 3.17 4.76
N LEU A 64 15.98 2.37 3.74
CA LEU A 64 14.79 1.51 3.76
C LEU A 64 14.77 0.55 4.95
N SER A 65 15.91 0.08 5.42
CA SER A 65 16.00 -0.80 6.59
C SER A 65 15.37 -0.17 7.84
N LYS A 66 15.57 1.13 8.06
CA LYS A 66 15.00 1.88 9.19
C LYS A 66 13.49 2.03 9.05
N TYR A 67 13.03 2.42 7.87
CA TYR A 67 11.59 2.59 7.59
C TYR A 67 10.85 1.26 7.66
N THR A 68 11.44 0.17 7.16
CA THR A 68 10.86 -1.17 7.23
C THR A 68 10.65 -1.65 8.68
N LYS A 69 11.59 -1.34 9.59
CA LYS A 69 11.42 -1.68 11.01
C LYS A 69 10.30 -0.87 11.68
N ARG A 70 10.19 0.41 11.36
CA ARG A 70 9.10 1.26 11.85
C ARG A 70 7.74 0.75 11.36
N GLU A 71 7.65 0.45 10.07
CA GLU A 71 6.41 -0.10 9.49
C GLU A 71 6.03 -1.44 10.09
N GLN A 72 6.99 -2.32 10.34
CA GLN A 72 6.72 -3.60 11.00
C GLN A 72 6.13 -3.42 12.40
N GLN A 73 6.61 -2.45 13.18
CA GLN A 73 6.07 -2.12 14.49
C GLN A 73 4.66 -1.55 14.38
N GLU A 74 4.44 -0.60 13.49
CA GLU A 74 3.14 0.02 13.23
C GLU A 74 2.09 -1.00 12.79
N LEU A 75 2.46 -1.92 11.88
CA LEU A 75 1.56 -2.97 11.43
C LEU A 75 1.23 -3.96 12.55
N LEU A 76 2.20 -4.32 13.39
CA LEU A 76 1.94 -5.22 14.52
C LEU A 76 0.86 -4.63 15.44
N GLU A 77 1.01 -3.38 15.86
CA GLU A 77 0.05 -2.68 16.70
C GLU A 77 -1.32 -2.55 16.02
N THR A 78 -1.33 -2.17 14.75
CA THR A 78 -2.56 -1.98 13.96
C THR A 78 -3.35 -3.29 13.80
N PHE A 79 -2.67 -4.39 13.52
CA PHE A 79 -3.33 -5.70 13.33
C PHE A 79 -3.81 -6.28 14.65
N GLU A 80 -3.08 -6.09 15.74
CA GLU A 80 -3.48 -6.49 17.09
C GLU A 80 -4.75 -5.76 17.53
N ASP A 81 -4.77 -4.44 17.41
CA ASP A 81 -5.94 -3.61 17.73
C ASP A 81 -7.18 -3.98 16.90
N ALA A 82 -6.99 -4.22 15.60
CA ALA A 82 -8.07 -4.61 14.71
C ALA A 82 -8.63 -6.01 15.06
N GLY A 83 -7.75 -6.96 15.39
CA GLY A 83 -8.13 -8.30 15.80
C GLY A 83 -8.93 -8.29 17.10
N ILE A 84 -8.45 -7.58 18.10
CA ILE A 84 -9.15 -7.40 19.39
C ILE A 84 -10.52 -6.73 19.19
N THR A 85 -10.59 -5.70 18.35
CA THR A 85 -11.84 -4.98 18.06
C THR A 85 -12.88 -5.88 17.37
N ALA A 86 -12.47 -6.66 16.36
CA ALA A 86 -13.34 -7.59 15.66
C ALA A 86 -13.90 -8.65 16.62
N MET A 87 -13.04 -9.27 17.43
CA MET A 87 -13.46 -10.27 18.40
C MET A 87 -14.41 -9.72 19.47
N ASN A 88 -14.10 -8.54 20.02
CA ASN A 88 -14.96 -7.93 21.04
C ASN A 88 -16.36 -7.62 20.52
N TYR A 89 -16.51 -7.33 19.23
CA TYR A 89 -17.81 -7.14 18.61
C TYR A 89 -18.56 -8.48 18.47
N ASP A 90 -17.92 -9.47 17.89
CA ASP A 90 -18.53 -10.79 17.64
C ASP A 90 -18.85 -11.53 18.94
N ASP A 91 -17.96 -11.47 19.94
CA ASP A 91 -18.12 -12.14 21.23
C ASP A 91 -19.36 -11.65 22.02
N LYS A 92 -19.79 -10.41 21.80
CA LYS A 92 -21.05 -9.92 22.40
C LYS A 92 -22.25 -10.68 21.86
N ILE A 93 -22.24 -10.99 20.56
CA ILE A 93 -23.32 -11.76 19.91
C ILE A 93 -23.34 -13.18 20.46
N TYR A 94 -22.19 -13.85 20.51
CA TYR A 94 -22.08 -15.22 21.01
C TYR A 94 -22.46 -15.34 22.48
N LYS A 95 -22.01 -14.42 23.34
CA LYS A 95 -22.40 -14.37 24.76
C LYS A 95 -23.89 -14.15 24.93
N ALA A 96 -24.53 -13.31 24.12
CA ALA A 96 -25.97 -13.11 24.12
C ALA A 96 -26.73 -14.39 23.69
N ALA A 97 -26.13 -15.24 22.88
CA ALA A 97 -26.66 -16.57 22.49
C ALA A 97 -26.33 -17.68 23.51
N GLY A 98 -25.70 -17.37 24.63
CA GLY A 98 -25.32 -18.32 25.68
C GLY A 98 -24.04 -19.13 25.40
N LEU A 99 -23.24 -18.70 24.42
CA LEU A 99 -21.95 -19.31 24.09
C LEU A 99 -20.81 -18.64 24.87
N SER A 100 -19.70 -19.35 25.03
CA SER A 100 -18.52 -18.89 25.80
C SER A 100 -17.29 -18.79 24.88
N PRO A 101 -17.11 -17.70 24.15
CA PRO A 101 -15.96 -17.52 23.27
C PRO A 101 -14.65 -17.39 24.06
N VAL A 102 -13.57 -18.00 23.56
CA VAL A 102 -12.24 -17.97 24.15
C VAL A 102 -11.55 -16.64 23.80
N PRO A 103 -10.87 -15.95 24.74
CA PRO A 103 -10.10 -14.73 24.45
C PRO A 103 -9.04 -14.94 23.36
N LEU A 104 -8.67 -13.86 22.64
CA LEU A 104 -7.70 -13.90 21.53
C LEU A 104 -6.37 -14.52 21.96
N GLU A 105 -5.87 -14.11 23.13
CA GLU A 105 -4.58 -14.54 23.69
C GLU A 105 -4.54 -16.05 23.98
N GLN A 106 -5.70 -16.67 24.07
CA GLN A 106 -5.87 -18.11 24.31
C GLN A 106 -6.21 -18.90 23.03
N SER A 107 -6.29 -18.24 21.88
CA SER A 107 -6.55 -18.88 20.57
C SER A 107 -5.34 -18.84 19.65
N PRO A 108 -4.44 -19.84 19.69
CA PRO A 108 -3.26 -19.86 18.82
C PRO A 108 -3.60 -19.85 17.32
N ALA A 109 -4.79 -20.32 16.96
CA ALA A 109 -5.24 -20.32 15.57
C ALA A 109 -5.52 -18.89 15.07
N MET A 110 -6.15 -18.04 15.88
CA MET A 110 -6.42 -16.64 15.54
C MET A 110 -5.15 -15.80 15.53
N ILE A 111 -4.24 -16.01 16.48
CA ILE A 111 -2.93 -15.35 16.50
C ILE A 111 -2.18 -15.66 15.20
N ARG A 112 -2.11 -16.92 14.77
CA ARG A 112 -1.46 -17.30 13.49
C ARG A 112 -2.14 -16.68 12.26
N LEU A 113 -3.46 -16.53 12.27
CA LEU A 113 -4.18 -15.85 11.17
C LEU A 113 -3.78 -14.38 11.07
N MET A 114 -3.72 -13.70 12.20
CA MET A 114 -3.33 -12.30 12.29
C MET A 114 -1.88 -12.09 11.83
N GLU A 115 -0.96 -12.91 12.33
CA GLU A 115 0.46 -12.90 11.92
C GLU A 115 0.62 -13.13 10.41
N ARG A 116 -0.11 -14.09 9.84
CA ARG A 116 -0.06 -14.37 8.41
C ARG A 116 -0.50 -13.17 7.58
N ASN A 117 -1.60 -12.51 7.94
CA ASN A 117 -2.11 -11.34 7.22
C ASN A 117 -1.17 -10.13 7.36
N MET A 118 -0.60 -9.93 8.56
CA MET A 118 0.43 -8.92 8.79
C MET A 118 1.67 -9.16 7.92
N LEU A 119 2.16 -10.39 7.86
CA LEU A 119 3.34 -10.75 7.03
C LEU A 119 3.07 -10.55 5.53
N ALA A 120 1.85 -10.84 5.05
CA ALA A 120 1.46 -10.56 3.67
C ALA A 120 1.50 -9.05 3.37
N THR A 121 0.95 -8.22 4.26
CA THR A 121 0.98 -6.75 4.14
C THR A 121 2.41 -6.20 4.19
N MET A 122 3.28 -6.76 5.06
CA MET A 122 4.71 -6.43 5.06
C MET A 122 5.41 -6.82 3.75
N GLY A 123 4.99 -7.90 3.11
CA GLY A 123 5.50 -8.30 1.80
C GLY A 123 5.19 -7.23 0.73
N GLU A 124 3.97 -6.69 0.74
CA GLU A 124 3.58 -5.59 -0.15
C GLU A 124 4.37 -4.30 0.13
N TRP A 125 4.55 -3.92 1.40
CA TRP A 125 5.41 -2.81 1.80
C TRP A 125 6.82 -2.93 1.19
N LYS A 126 7.47 -4.08 1.37
CA LYS A 126 8.81 -4.33 0.82
C LYS A 126 8.85 -4.24 -0.71
N ASN A 127 7.78 -4.67 -1.37
CA ASN A 127 7.67 -4.58 -2.82
C ASN A 127 7.51 -3.12 -3.28
N PHE A 128 6.62 -2.35 -2.64
CA PHE A 128 6.42 -0.93 -2.96
C PHE A 128 7.70 -0.12 -2.75
N THR A 129 8.38 -0.29 -1.61
CA THR A 129 9.59 0.48 -1.29
C THR A 129 10.74 0.17 -2.26
N ARG A 130 10.94 -1.09 -2.65
CA ARG A 130 11.94 -1.47 -3.66
C ARG A 130 11.60 -0.90 -5.03
N THR A 131 10.35 -0.98 -5.44
CA THR A 131 9.87 -0.42 -6.71
C THR A 131 10.06 1.09 -6.74
N THR A 132 9.77 1.78 -5.62
CA THR A 132 9.96 3.21 -5.46
C THR A 132 11.44 3.60 -5.52
N ALA A 133 12.35 2.84 -4.89
CA ALA A 133 13.79 3.09 -4.97
C ALA A 133 14.30 2.99 -6.43
N SER A 134 13.89 1.95 -7.15
CA SER A 134 14.23 1.81 -8.57
C SER A 134 13.59 2.88 -9.45
N ALA A 135 12.39 3.36 -9.13
CA ALA A 135 11.72 4.46 -9.81
C ALA A 135 12.47 5.78 -9.58
N ALA A 136 12.94 6.02 -8.36
CA ALA A 136 13.75 7.19 -8.01
C ALA A 136 15.06 7.26 -8.82
N GLN A 137 15.75 6.13 -8.96
CA GLN A 137 16.95 6.03 -9.80
C GLN A 137 16.65 6.37 -11.26
N ARG A 138 15.60 5.81 -11.82
CA ARG A 138 15.19 6.11 -13.21
C ARG A 138 14.81 7.57 -13.38
N LEU A 139 14.00 8.13 -12.47
CA LEU A 139 13.59 9.53 -12.51
C LEU A 139 14.81 10.46 -12.49
N TYR A 140 15.81 10.18 -11.64
CA TYR A 140 17.04 10.94 -11.60
C TYR A 140 17.77 10.93 -12.94
N ILE A 141 17.92 9.76 -13.57
CA ILE A 141 18.55 9.62 -14.90
C ILE A 141 17.75 10.40 -15.96
N GLU A 142 16.44 10.21 -16.02
CA GLU A 142 15.54 10.86 -16.99
C GLU A 142 15.61 12.38 -16.89
N GLN A 143 15.60 12.93 -15.67
CA GLN A 143 15.69 14.38 -15.47
C GLN A 143 17.07 14.94 -15.79
N CYS A 144 18.14 14.20 -15.52
CA CYS A 144 19.49 14.58 -15.96
C CYS A 144 19.63 14.55 -17.49
N ASP A 145 19.09 13.55 -18.15
CA ASP A 145 19.10 13.45 -19.63
C ASP A 145 18.23 14.55 -20.25
N LEU A 146 17.09 14.90 -19.65
CA LEU A 146 16.27 16.04 -20.08
C LEU A 146 17.04 17.35 -19.98
N ALA A 147 17.69 17.61 -18.83
CA ALA A 147 18.50 18.81 -18.65
C ALA A 147 19.63 18.89 -19.67
N TYR A 148 20.32 17.78 -19.92
CA TYR A 148 21.34 17.69 -20.98
C TYR A 148 20.80 18.09 -22.35
N ASN A 149 19.68 17.50 -22.76
CA ASN A 149 19.05 17.77 -24.05
C ASN A 149 18.62 19.24 -24.20
N HIS A 150 18.05 19.86 -23.15
CA HIS A 150 17.65 21.27 -23.15
C HIS A 150 18.82 22.20 -23.37
N VAL A 151 19.98 21.92 -22.77
CA VAL A 151 21.19 22.72 -22.96
C VAL A 151 21.81 22.50 -24.33
N MET A 152 21.91 21.23 -24.78
CA MET A 152 22.50 20.88 -26.07
C MET A 152 21.72 21.42 -27.27
N THR A 153 20.40 21.55 -27.14
CA THR A 153 19.54 22.18 -28.15
C THR A 153 19.51 23.69 -28.08
N GLY A 154 20.16 24.27 -27.08
CA GLY A 154 20.17 25.73 -26.85
C GLY A 154 18.84 26.29 -26.32
N ALA A 155 17.95 25.43 -25.83
CA ALA A 155 16.65 25.86 -25.30
C ALA A 155 16.81 26.73 -24.06
N VAL A 156 17.68 26.32 -23.12
CA VAL A 156 17.96 27.06 -21.87
C VAL A 156 19.43 26.89 -21.45
N GLY A 157 19.91 27.78 -20.57
CA GLY A 157 21.24 27.63 -19.96
C GLY A 157 21.29 26.52 -18.89
N TYR A 158 22.49 26.05 -18.57
CA TYR A 158 22.74 24.92 -17.66
C TYR A 158 22.01 25.03 -16.31
N THR A 159 22.19 26.14 -15.62
CA THR A 159 21.53 26.35 -14.31
C THR A 159 20.02 26.30 -14.42
N GLN A 160 19.45 26.86 -15.48
CA GLN A 160 18.01 26.84 -15.71
C GLN A 160 17.51 25.44 -16.01
N ALA A 161 18.22 24.68 -16.86
CA ALA A 161 17.88 23.29 -17.17
C ALA A 161 17.83 22.40 -15.92
N ILE A 162 18.83 22.55 -15.00
CA ILE A 162 18.83 21.80 -13.74
C ILE A 162 17.67 22.24 -12.83
N LYS A 163 17.36 23.54 -12.74
CA LYS A 163 16.21 24.02 -11.96
C LYS A 163 14.88 23.51 -12.50
N GLU A 164 14.72 23.44 -13.81
CA GLU A 164 13.52 22.85 -14.44
C GLU A 164 13.38 21.37 -14.12
N ALA A 165 14.47 20.62 -14.22
CA ALA A 165 14.50 19.20 -13.85
C ALA A 165 14.19 18.99 -12.35
N VAL A 166 14.70 19.83 -11.46
CA VAL A 166 14.36 19.82 -10.03
C VAL A 166 12.87 20.10 -9.82
N ASN A 167 12.30 21.08 -10.50
CA ASN A 167 10.88 21.39 -10.41
C ASN A 167 10.00 20.21 -10.87
N ASN A 168 10.40 19.52 -11.93
CA ASN A 168 9.70 18.30 -12.38
C ASN A 168 9.70 17.21 -11.29
N VAL A 169 10.86 16.97 -10.64
CA VAL A 169 10.98 16.01 -9.54
C VAL A 169 10.04 16.36 -8.38
N VAL A 170 10.01 17.64 -8.00
CA VAL A 170 9.17 18.11 -6.88
C VAL A 170 7.68 18.04 -7.23
N SER A 171 7.31 18.37 -8.47
CA SER A 171 5.91 18.37 -8.92
C SER A 171 5.34 16.98 -9.13
N ASP A 172 6.09 16.12 -9.80
CA ASP A 172 5.62 14.78 -10.21
C ASP A 172 5.84 13.74 -9.11
N GLY A 173 6.87 13.91 -8.29
CA GLY A 173 7.27 12.98 -7.25
C GLY A 173 7.72 11.62 -7.80
N VAL A 174 7.92 10.66 -6.88
CA VAL A 174 8.23 9.27 -7.23
C VAL A 174 6.99 8.41 -7.05
N THR A 175 6.61 7.68 -8.09
CA THR A 175 5.36 6.90 -8.11
C THR A 175 5.60 5.41 -8.23
N VAL A 176 4.69 4.63 -7.62
CA VAL A 176 4.55 3.19 -7.87
C VAL A 176 3.72 3.01 -9.13
N THR A 177 4.29 2.37 -10.14
CA THR A 177 3.59 2.07 -11.40
C THR A 177 3.13 0.61 -11.40
N TYR A 178 1.84 0.39 -11.61
CA TYR A 178 1.23 -0.94 -11.69
C TYR A 178 1.27 -1.49 -13.13
N PRO A 179 1.16 -2.82 -13.32
CA PRO A 179 1.11 -3.42 -14.66
C PRO A 179 -0.03 -2.89 -15.55
N SER A 180 -1.11 -2.37 -14.94
CA SER A 180 -2.22 -1.70 -15.65
C SER A 180 -1.87 -0.30 -16.17
N GLY A 181 -0.66 0.21 -15.90
CA GLY A 181 -0.26 1.58 -16.21
C GLY A 181 -0.70 2.62 -15.19
N ARG A 182 -1.51 2.24 -14.19
CA ARG A 182 -1.88 3.13 -13.08
C ARG A 182 -0.65 3.54 -12.30
N LYS A 183 -0.61 4.80 -11.87
CA LYS A 183 0.41 5.35 -10.98
C LYS A 183 -0.24 5.82 -9.69
N ASP A 184 0.38 5.50 -8.56
CA ASP A 184 0.02 6.02 -7.24
C ASP A 184 1.28 6.53 -6.54
N THR A 185 1.13 7.44 -5.59
CA THR A 185 2.20 7.74 -4.64
C THR A 185 2.40 6.55 -3.70
N ILE A 186 3.57 6.44 -3.08
CA ILE A 186 3.86 5.33 -2.16
C ILE A 186 2.90 5.32 -0.96
N GLU A 187 2.52 6.49 -0.45
CA GLU A 187 1.57 6.63 0.66
C GLU A 187 0.20 6.05 0.29
N THR A 188 -0.28 6.38 -0.91
CA THR A 188 -1.56 5.86 -1.43
C THR A 188 -1.53 4.35 -1.60
N ALA A 189 -0.42 3.81 -2.10
CA ALA A 189 -0.23 2.37 -2.28
C ALA A 189 -0.20 1.65 -0.93
N VAL A 190 0.57 2.17 0.04
CA VAL A 190 0.68 1.63 1.40
C VAL A 190 -0.66 1.70 2.12
N ALA A 191 -1.33 2.84 2.13
CA ALA A 191 -2.64 3.00 2.77
C ALA A 191 -3.68 2.00 2.24
N ARG A 192 -3.65 1.73 0.94
CA ARG A 192 -4.54 0.73 0.33
C ARG A 192 -4.20 -0.68 0.79
N SER A 193 -2.92 -1.04 0.80
CA SER A 193 -2.44 -2.35 1.24
C SER A 193 -2.79 -2.62 2.70
N VAL A 194 -2.45 -1.69 3.60
CA VAL A 194 -2.74 -1.81 5.03
C VAL A 194 -4.25 -1.94 5.28
N ARG A 195 -5.06 -1.08 4.65
CA ARG A 195 -6.52 -1.15 4.79
C ARG A 195 -7.08 -2.49 4.34
N THR A 196 -6.60 -3.02 3.22
CA THR A 196 -7.04 -4.31 2.69
C THR A 196 -6.58 -5.44 3.59
N GLY A 197 -5.32 -5.45 4.03
CA GLY A 197 -4.77 -6.47 4.92
C GLY A 197 -5.48 -6.52 6.26
N VAL A 198 -5.74 -5.36 6.88
CA VAL A 198 -6.50 -5.29 8.16
C VAL A 198 -7.94 -5.77 7.99
N ALA A 199 -8.62 -5.38 6.90
CA ALA A 199 -10.00 -5.84 6.65
C ALA A 199 -10.06 -7.38 6.43
N GLN A 200 -9.08 -7.95 5.74
CA GLN A 200 -8.96 -9.40 5.57
C GLN A 200 -8.66 -10.09 6.90
N ALA A 201 -7.73 -9.57 7.70
CA ALA A 201 -7.42 -10.14 9.01
C ALA A 201 -8.63 -10.15 9.95
N ALA A 202 -9.36 -9.03 10.04
CA ALA A 202 -10.59 -8.94 10.83
C ALA A 202 -11.65 -9.96 10.36
N GLY A 203 -11.86 -10.07 9.04
CA GLY A 203 -12.79 -11.04 8.47
C GLY A 203 -12.36 -12.49 8.72
N ASP A 204 -11.06 -12.81 8.57
CA ASP A 204 -10.53 -14.16 8.84
C ASP A 204 -10.72 -14.56 10.31
N ILE A 205 -10.50 -13.60 11.24
CA ILE A 205 -10.72 -13.79 12.68
C ILE A 205 -12.21 -14.05 12.96
N SER A 206 -13.10 -13.23 12.40
CA SER A 206 -14.55 -13.41 12.54
C SER A 206 -15.01 -14.76 12.00
N LEU A 207 -14.56 -15.17 10.83
CA LEU A 207 -14.89 -16.48 10.24
C LEU A 207 -14.36 -17.64 11.09
N LYS A 208 -13.14 -17.51 11.64
CA LYS A 208 -12.58 -18.52 12.54
C LYS A 208 -13.36 -18.61 13.84
N ARG A 209 -13.77 -17.48 14.39
CA ARG A 209 -14.63 -17.44 15.60
C ARG A 209 -16.00 -18.10 15.34
N MET A 210 -16.61 -17.85 14.19
CA MET A 210 -17.86 -18.51 13.81
C MET A 210 -17.70 -20.04 13.74
N GLU A 211 -16.55 -20.51 13.22
CA GLU A 211 -16.24 -21.94 13.18
C GLU A 211 -16.14 -22.53 14.58
N GLU A 212 -15.45 -21.89 15.52
CA GLU A 212 -15.29 -22.31 16.90
C GLU A 212 -16.63 -22.33 17.67
N MET A 213 -17.55 -21.42 17.32
CA MET A 213 -18.87 -21.30 17.95
C MET A 213 -19.97 -22.11 17.25
N ASP A 214 -19.63 -22.88 16.20
CA ASP A 214 -20.58 -23.58 15.32
C ASP A 214 -21.71 -22.69 14.79
N TRP A 215 -21.33 -21.46 14.43
CA TRP A 215 -22.25 -20.42 13.95
C TRP A 215 -22.20 -20.31 12.43
N ASP A 216 -23.37 -20.31 11.75
CA ASP A 216 -23.44 -20.38 10.29
C ASP A 216 -23.84 -19.08 9.60
N LEU A 217 -24.53 -18.17 10.28
CA LEU A 217 -25.11 -17.00 9.64
C LEU A 217 -24.22 -15.75 9.75
N ILE A 218 -23.95 -15.11 8.60
CA ILE A 218 -23.17 -13.89 8.46
C ILE A 218 -24.05 -12.77 7.92
N LEU A 219 -24.13 -11.64 8.63
CA LEU A 219 -24.68 -10.41 8.10
C LEU A 219 -23.54 -9.57 7.49
N VAL A 220 -23.61 -9.35 6.19
CA VAL A 220 -22.68 -8.42 5.52
C VAL A 220 -23.20 -6.99 5.67
N SER A 221 -22.36 -6.08 6.16
CA SER A 221 -22.72 -4.67 6.32
C SER A 221 -23.08 -4.02 4.98
N ALA A 222 -23.79 -2.90 5.04
CA ALA A 222 -24.11 -2.08 3.88
C ALA A 222 -23.62 -0.64 4.07
N HIS A 223 -23.21 -0.01 2.98
CA HIS A 223 -22.89 1.42 2.99
C HIS A 223 -23.31 2.08 1.68
N MET A 224 -23.55 3.40 1.75
CA MET A 224 -23.80 4.18 0.56
C MET A 224 -22.53 4.30 -0.31
N GLY A 225 -22.70 4.23 -1.63
CA GLY A 225 -21.58 4.29 -2.59
C GLY A 225 -20.82 2.97 -2.73
N ALA A 226 -21.46 1.83 -2.39
CA ALA A 226 -20.92 0.52 -2.74
C ALA A 226 -20.74 0.40 -4.26
N ARG A 227 -19.60 -0.15 -4.69
CA ARG A 227 -19.33 -0.30 -6.12
C ARG A 227 -20.35 -1.22 -6.79
N THR A 228 -20.71 -0.91 -8.02
CA THR A 228 -21.68 -1.68 -8.80
C THR A 228 -21.01 -2.61 -9.83
N GLY A 229 -19.70 -2.47 -10.04
CA GLY A 229 -18.98 -3.23 -11.05
C GLY A 229 -19.63 -3.09 -12.43
N ASP A 230 -19.92 -4.23 -13.06
CA ASP A 230 -20.65 -4.34 -14.33
C ASP A 230 -22.18 -4.34 -14.15
N GLY A 231 -22.68 -4.18 -12.93
CA GLY A 231 -24.11 -4.21 -12.57
C GLY A 231 -24.71 -5.62 -12.47
N GLY A 232 -23.93 -6.67 -12.72
CA GLY A 232 -24.40 -8.05 -12.67
C GLY A 232 -24.41 -8.66 -11.27
N GLU A 233 -24.90 -9.89 -11.18
CA GLU A 233 -24.92 -10.71 -9.94
C GLU A 233 -23.58 -11.42 -9.76
N ASN A 234 -22.55 -10.68 -9.37
CA ASN A 234 -21.19 -11.19 -9.20
C ASN A 234 -20.45 -10.53 -8.03
N PRO A 235 -19.32 -11.10 -7.58
CA PRO A 235 -18.51 -10.55 -6.48
C PRO A 235 -18.08 -9.10 -6.64
N GLY A 236 -17.88 -8.62 -7.86
CA GLY A 236 -17.47 -7.23 -8.16
C GLY A 236 -18.56 -6.20 -7.95
N ASN A 237 -19.83 -6.61 -7.91
CA ASN A 237 -20.99 -5.76 -7.64
C ASN A 237 -21.34 -5.79 -6.16
N HIS A 238 -20.71 -4.91 -5.38
CA HIS A 238 -20.93 -4.85 -3.94
C HIS A 238 -22.35 -4.43 -3.56
N SER A 239 -23.03 -3.61 -4.38
CA SER A 239 -24.41 -3.23 -4.13
C SER A 239 -25.39 -4.40 -4.26
N TRP A 240 -25.02 -5.46 -4.99
CA TRP A 240 -25.82 -6.65 -5.14
C TRP A 240 -25.84 -7.52 -3.89
N TRP A 241 -24.69 -7.72 -3.23
CA TRP A 241 -24.56 -8.65 -2.11
C TRP A 241 -24.51 -7.98 -0.72
N GLN A 242 -24.32 -6.67 -0.62
CA GLN A 242 -24.30 -5.98 0.68
C GLN A 242 -25.65 -6.01 1.41
N GLY A 243 -25.62 -5.87 2.74
CA GLY A 243 -26.82 -5.78 3.57
C GLY A 243 -27.64 -7.08 3.66
N LYS A 244 -27.08 -8.19 3.20
CA LYS A 244 -27.76 -9.49 3.19
C LYS A 244 -27.15 -10.44 4.22
N ILE A 245 -27.96 -11.44 4.62
CA ILE A 245 -27.52 -12.54 5.48
C ILE A 245 -27.14 -13.72 4.59
N TYR A 246 -25.99 -14.33 4.89
CA TYR A 246 -25.42 -15.46 4.17
C TYR A 246 -25.19 -16.65 5.08
N SER A 247 -25.20 -17.86 4.50
CA SER A 247 -24.77 -19.09 5.16
C SER A 247 -23.28 -19.31 4.90
N ARG A 248 -22.46 -19.39 5.96
CA ARG A 248 -21.02 -19.68 5.90
C ARG A 248 -20.77 -21.06 5.26
N SER A 249 -21.51 -22.06 5.71
CA SER A 249 -21.38 -23.43 5.21
C SER A 249 -22.00 -23.64 3.82
N GLY A 250 -22.85 -22.72 3.35
CA GLY A 250 -23.62 -22.84 2.11
C GLY A 250 -24.75 -23.90 2.16
N LYS A 251 -25.02 -24.49 3.32
CA LYS A 251 -26.01 -25.55 3.50
C LYS A 251 -27.42 -25.04 3.81
N SER A 252 -27.58 -23.76 4.12
CA SER A 252 -28.88 -23.18 4.42
C SER A 252 -29.80 -23.18 3.20
N LYS A 253 -31.05 -23.62 3.38
CA LYS A 253 -32.10 -23.50 2.35
C LYS A 253 -32.71 -22.10 2.30
N LYS A 254 -32.48 -21.27 3.35
CA LYS A 254 -33.11 -19.96 3.51
C LYS A 254 -32.15 -18.82 3.10
N PHE A 255 -30.85 -18.99 3.32
CA PHE A 255 -29.86 -17.97 3.10
C PHE A 255 -28.86 -18.39 2.02
N PRO A 256 -28.46 -17.48 1.11
CA PRO A 256 -27.50 -17.79 0.06
C PRO A 256 -26.12 -18.13 0.63
N PRO A 257 -25.27 -18.85 -0.10
CA PRO A 257 -23.93 -19.18 0.35
C PRO A 257 -23.03 -17.93 0.40
N PHE A 258 -22.21 -17.84 1.44
CA PHE A 258 -21.28 -16.71 1.66
C PHE A 258 -20.24 -16.55 0.52
N SER A 259 -19.90 -17.63 -0.17
CA SER A 259 -19.01 -17.62 -1.33
C SER A 259 -19.44 -16.68 -2.46
N LEU A 260 -20.73 -16.35 -2.56
CA LEU A 260 -21.25 -15.40 -3.55
C LEU A 260 -20.68 -13.97 -3.38
N THR A 261 -20.23 -13.61 -2.18
CA THR A 261 -19.59 -12.32 -1.92
C THR A 261 -18.18 -12.22 -2.50
N GLY A 262 -17.59 -13.35 -2.92
CA GLY A 262 -16.19 -13.45 -3.35
C GLY A 262 -15.20 -13.03 -2.27
N TYR A 263 -15.49 -13.33 -0.99
CA TYR A 263 -14.64 -12.97 0.14
C TYR A 263 -13.16 -13.29 -0.11
N GLY A 264 -12.29 -12.31 0.16
CA GLY A 264 -10.84 -12.44 -0.01
C GLY A 264 -10.33 -12.33 -1.45
N THR A 265 -11.22 -12.23 -2.46
CA THR A 265 -10.79 -11.95 -3.84
C THR A 265 -10.60 -10.45 -4.04
N ALA A 266 -9.78 -10.05 -5.03
CA ALA A 266 -9.47 -8.64 -5.29
C ALA A 266 -10.71 -7.76 -5.50
N SER A 267 -11.77 -8.29 -6.11
CA SER A 267 -13.00 -7.56 -6.42
C SER A 267 -14.15 -7.79 -5.44
N GLY A 268 -14.06 -8.78 -4.56
CA GLY A 268 -15.12 -9.19 -3.64
C GLY A 268 -15.07 -8.51 -2.26
N LEU A 269 -15.77 -9.13 -1.31
CA LEU A 269 -15.78 -8.69 0.10
C LEU A 269 -14.39 -8.80 0.70
N SER A 270 -13.99 -7.78 1.46
CA SER A 270 -12.63 -7.59 1.99
C SER A 270 -11.53 -7.54 0.91
N GLY A 271 -11.89 -7.35 -0.34
CA GLY A 271 -10.96 -7.10 -1.45
C GLY A 271 -10.46 -5.65 -1.48
N VAL A 272 -9.79 -5.28 -2.59
CA VAL A 272 -9.17 -3.96 -2.74
C VAL A 272 -10.20 -2.84 -2.58
N ASN A 273 -9.94 -1.90 -1.65
CA ASN A 273 -10.82 -0.78 -1.32
C ASN A 273 -12.25 -1.18 -0.89
N CYS A 274 -12.47 -2.40 -0.45
CA CYS A 274 -13.73 -2.80 0.17
C CYS A 274 -13.92 -2.07 1.52
N ARG A 275 -15.16 -1.66 1.82
CA ARG A 275 -15.53 -0.95 3.05
C ARG A 275 -16.63 -1.67 3.86
N HIS A 276 -16.95 -2.89 3.46
CA HIS A 276 -17.96 -3.71 4.13
C HIS A 276 -17.37 -4.48 5.27
#